data_826524fd5aa940de23c53e247aa96056
#
_entry.id   826524fd5aa940de23c53e247aa96056
#
_cell.length_a   1.000
_cell.length_b   1.000
_cell.length_c   1.000
_cell.angle_alpha   90.00
_cell.angle_beta   90.00
_cell.angle_gamma   90.00
#
_symmetry.space_group_name_H-M   'P 1'
#
loop_
_entity.id
_entity.type
_entity.pdbx_description
1 polymer ?
#
loop_
_entity_poly.entity_id
_entity_poly.type
_entity_poly.pdbx_seq_one_letter_code
_entity_poly.pdbx_strand_id
1 'polypeptide(L)'
;MLEQAIEAEVATFLAAGKDLKLADGRDRLVRHGHGPKRLIQTGIGPIEVQRIKVRDRAPGPAAERIRFSSALLPRWARRTTSLDALLPILYLRGISAGDFQEALGVLLGKDAPNLSPSVIARLKDSRAEDYTRWQRRDLSARRYVLSGPTASTSRPVWSPLPSACW
;
A
#
# COMPACT_ATOMS: atom_id res chain seq x y z
N MET A 1 0.00 -1.66 19.24
CA MET A 1 0.94 -2.15 18.19
C MET A 1 1.09 -1.20 17.00
N LEU A 2 0.03 -0.80 16.27
CA LEU A 2 0.20 0.11 15.10
C LEU A 2 0.73 1.50 15.52
N GLU A 3 0.22 2.07 16.60
CA GLU A 3 0.70 3.37 17.13
C GLU A 3 2.17 3.32 17.51
N GLN A 4 2.60 2.26 18.17
CA GLN A 4 4.02 2.06 18.52
C GLN A 4 4.90 1.96 17.28
N ALA A 5 4.42 1.31 16.21
CA ALA A 5 5.15 1.23 14.95
C ALA A 5 5.28 2.61 14.29
N ILE A 6 4.22 3.42 14.31
CA ILE A 6 4.26 4.79 13.82
C ILE A 6 5.20 5.66 14.65
N GLU A 7 5.21 5.48 15.98
CA GLU A 7 6.16 6.18 16.87
C GLU A 7 7.61 5.81 16.58
N ALA A 8 7.89 4.52 16.39
CA ALA A 8 9.23 4.04 16.03
C ALA A 8 9.69 4.59 14.67
N GLU A 9 8.79 4.65 13.69
CA GLU A 9 9.10 5.24 12.38
C GLU A 9 9.47 6.73 12.49
N VAL A 10 8.70 7.49 13.26
CA VAL A 10 9.01 8.91 13.53
C VAL A 10 10.30 9.08 14.31
N ALA A 11 10.55 8.26 15.32
CA ALA A 11 11.78 8.29 16.09
C ALA A 11 13.00 8.03 15.21
N THR A 12 12.93 7.04 14.32
CA THR A 12 13.99 6.74 13.34
C THR A 12 14.22 7.92 12.40
N PHE A 13 13.15 8.53 11.89
CA PHE A 13 13.25 9.70 11.02
C PHE A 13 13.90 10.91 11.73
N LEU A 14 13.51 11.19 12.97
CA LEU A 14 14.10 12.28 13.76
C LEU A 14 15.56 11.99 14.12
N ALA A 15 15.91 10.74 14.41
CA ALA A 15 17.27 10.33 14.67
C ALA A 15 18.18 10.52 13.45
N ALA A 16 17.68 10.16 12.25
CA ALA A 16 18.41 10.37 11.00
C ALA A 16 18.64 11.86 10.67
N GLY A 17 17.76 12.74 11.17
CA GLY A 17 17.91 14.20 11.02
C GLY A 17 18.54 14.93 12.19
N LYS A 18 19.09 14.23 13.18
CA LYS A 18 19.62 14.83 14.44
C LYS A 18 20.80 15.76 14.21
N ASP A 19 21.59 15.49 13.17
CA ASP A 19 22.75 16.32 12.79
C ASP A 19 22.34 17.63 12.11
N LEU A 20 21.09 17.74 11.68
CA LEU A 20 20.56 18.95 11.07
C LEU A 20 20.19 19.97 12.15
N LYS A 21 21.08 20.91 12.38
CA LYS A 21 20.89 21.99 13.33
C LYS A 21 20.55 23.31 12.64
N LEU A 22 19.86 24.16 13.37
CA LEU A 22 19.66 25.57 12.99
C LEU A 22 20.89 26.38 13.36
N ALA A 23 21.01 27.61 12.85
CA ALA A 23 22.11 28.52 13.18
C ALA A 23 22.22 28.83 14.69
N ASP A 24 21.12 28.67 15.42
CA ASP A 24 21.06 28.84 16.88
C ASP A 24 21.35 27.54 17.67
N GLY A 25 21.76 26.46 17.00
CA GLY A 25 22.13 25.18 17.60
C GLY A 25 20.94 24.26 17.93
N ARG A 26 19.70 24.71 17.75
CA ARG A 26 18.49 23.90 17.99
C ARG A 26 18.28 22.87 16.90
N ASP A 27 17.57 21.78 17.23
CA ASP A 27 17.19 20.76 16.25
C ASP A 27 16.28 21.35 15.18
N ARG A 28 16.64 21.11 13.91
CA ARG A 28 15.86 21.53 12.77
C ARG A 28 14.53 20.76 12.65
N LEU A 29 14.59 19.43 12.85
CA LEU A 29 13.42 18.57 12.80
C LEU A 29 12.92 18.29 14.21
N VAL A 30 11.64 18.55 14.44
CA VAL A 30 11.02 18.33 15.75
C VAL A 30 9.64 17.71 15.64
N ARG A 31 9.27 16.92 16.64
CA ARG A 31 7.90 16.41 16.78
C ARG A 31 6.95 17.60 17.01
N HIS A 32 5.84 17.63 16.30
CA HIS A 32 4.87 18.73 16.33
C HIS A 32 3.45 18.23 16.57
N GLY A 33 3.28 17.45 17.63
CA GLY A 33 1.98 16.92 18.03
C GLY A 33 1.42 15.86 17.06
N HIS A 34 0.10 15.69 17.12
CA HIS A 34 -0.62 14.66 16.38
C HIS A 34 -1.54 15.28 15.32
N GLY A 35 -1.87 14.50 14.32
CA GLY A 35 -2.90 14.83 13.35
C GLY A 35 -4.30 14.54 13.91
N PRO A 36 -5.36 14.78 13.11
CA PRO A 36 -6.68 14.34 13.48
C PRO A 36 -6.75 12.81 13.55
N LYS A 37 -7.58 12.33 14.44
CA LYS A 37 -7.97 10.93 14.52
C LYS A 37 -8.69 10.52 13.24
N ARG A 38 -8.43 9.33 12.75
CA ARG A 38 -9.13 8.78 11.60
C ARG A 38 -9.30 7.28 11.74
N LEU A 39 -10.37 6.76 11.18
CA LEU A 39 -10.63 5.33 11.13
C LEU A 39 -9.98 4.72 9.89
N ILE A 40 -9.27 3.62 10.10
CA ILE A 40 -8.71 2.78 9.06
C ILE A 40 -9.38 1.43 9.13
N GLN A 41 -9.97 1.00 8.03
CA GLN A 41 -10.56 -0.31 7.93
C GLN A 41 -9.46 -1.37 7.81
N THR A 42 -9.49 -2.34 8.72
CA THR A 42 -8.58 -3.51 8.73
C THR A 42 -9.37 -4.80 8.56
N GLY A 43 -8.68 -5.92 8.40
CA GLY A 43 -9.31 -7.25 8.32
C GLY A 43 -10.00 -7.70 9.61
N ILE A 44 -9.79 -7.02 10.74
CA ILE A 44 -10.42 -7.29 12.03
C ILE A 44 -11.40 -6.19 12.45
N GLY A 45 -11.73 -5.25 11.55
CA GLY A 45 -12.62 -4.13 11.82
C GLY A 45 -11.92 -2.76 11.72
N PRO A 46 -12.67 -1.68 11.97
CA PRO A 46 -12.12 -0.32 11.95
C PRO A 46 -11.26 -0.07 13.19
N ILE A 47 -10.09 0.50 12.99
CA ILE A 47 -9.21 0.97 14.06
C ILE A 47 -8.99 2.48 13.96
N GLU A 48 -9.01 3.15 15.10
CA GLU A 48 -8.68 4.56 15.17
C GLU A 48 -7.18 4.75 15.21
N VAL A 49 -6.66 5.64 14.38
CA VAL A 49 -5.24 5.97 14.32
C VAL A 49 -5.02 7.47 14.25
N GLN A 50 -3.90 7.91 14.82
CA GLN A 50 -3.42 9.28 14.72
C GLN A 50 -2.01 9.28 14.13
N ARG A 51 -1.80 10.11 13.11
CA ARG A 51 -0.44 10.34 12.60
C ARG A 51 0.30 11.33 13.51
N ILE A 52 1.58 11.11 13.70
CA ILE A 52 2.47 12.08 14.33
C ILE A 52 2.90 13.09 13.27
N LYS A 53 2.94 14.36 13.65
CA LYS A 53 3.45 15.44 12.80
C LYS A 53 4.90 15.72 13.14
N VAL A 54 5.72 15.90 12.11
CA VAL A 54 7.07 16.42 12.22
C VAL A 54 7.11 17.80 11.57
N ARG A 55 7.78 18.74 12.20
CA ARG A 55 7.97 20.10 11.69
C ARG A 55 9.44 20.36 11.42
N ASP A 56 9.74 20.86 10.25
CA ASP A 56 11.01 21.48 9.91
C ASP A 56 10.95 22.97 10.33
N ARG A 57 11.87 23.38 11.16
CA ARG A 57 12.01 24.75 11.69
C ARG A 57 12.89 25.64 10.81
N ALA A 58 13.51 25.10 9.75
CA ALA A 58 14.36 25.90 8.88
C ALA A 58 13.61 27.12 8.33
N PRO A 59 14.22 28.30 8.34
CA PRO A 59 13.71 29.45 7.61
C PRO A 59 13.77 29.16 6.10
N GLY A 60 12.77 29.59 5.35
CA GLY A 60 12.74 29.40 3.90
C GLY A 60 11.38 28.99 3.36
N PRO A 61 11.28 28.87 2.05
CA PRO A 61 10.03 28.53 1.38
C PRO A 61 9.56 27.12 1.72
N ALA A 62 8.25 26.89 1.70
CA ALA A 62 7.64 25.61 2.07
C ALA A 62 8.08 24.43 1.19
N ALA A 63 8.57 24.70 -0.02
CA ALA A 63 9.06 23.70 -0.96
C ALA A 63 10.40 23.06 -0.51
N GLU A 64 11.24 23.79 0.21
CA GLU A 64 12.54 23.33 0.68
C GLU A 64 12.49 22.64 2.05
N ARG A 65 11.33 22.65 2.70
CA ARG A 65 11.16 22.05 4.02
C ARG A 65 11.12 20.52 3.92
N ILE A 66 11.87 19.89 4.79
CA ILE A 66 11.86 18.45 4.97
C ILE A 66 10.50 18.03 5.53
N ARG A 67 9.83 17.12 4.86
CA ARG A 67 8.50 16.63 5.24
C ARG A 67 8.57 15.16 5.59
N PHE A 68 8.07 14.80 6.77
CA PHE A 68 7.85 13.41 7.13
C PHE A 68 6.57 12.87 6.46
N SER A 69 6.69 11.72 5.84
CA SER A 69 5.56 10.94 5.33
C SER A 69 5.71 9.50 5.80
N SER A 70 4.79 9.04 6.61
CA SER A 70 4.82 7.67 7.13
C SER A 70 4.60 6.66 5.99
N ALA A 71 5.45 5.64 5.90
CA ALA A 71 5.28 4.51 4.99
C ALA A 71 4.21 3.54 5.51
N LEU A 72 4.12 3.38 6.83
CA LEU A 72 3.13 2.51 7.49
C LEU A 72 1.73 3.08 7.38
N LEU A 73 1.59 4.41 7.44
CA LEU A 73 0.32 5.12 7.43
C LEU A 73 0.28 6.18 6.32
N PRO A 74 0.11 5.79 5.06
CA PRO A 74 0.01 6.72 3.95
C PRO A 74 -1.08 7.78 4.19
N ARG A 75 -0.85 8.97 3.65
CA ARG A 75 -1.65 10.16 3.96
C ARG A 75 -3.16 9.99 3.74
N TRP A 76 -3.52 9.21 2.76
CA TRP A 76 -4.90 8.98 2.33
C TRP A 76 -5.39 7.55 2.57
N ALA A 77 -4.62 6.74 3.29
CA ALA A 77 -5.04 5.40 3.61
C ALA A 77 -6.33 5.44 4.44
N ARG A 78 -7.34 4.74 3.96
CA ARG A 78 -8.63 4.52 4.63
C ARG A 78 -8.85 3.06 4.99
N ARG A 79 -8.05 2.18 4.43
CA ARG A 79 -8.05 0.73 4.65
C ARG A 79 -6.65 0.18 4.46
N THR A 80 -6.43 -1.03 4.91
CA THR A 80 -5.15 -1.72 4.77
C THR A 80 -4.94 -2.24 3.34
N THR A 81 -3.69 -2.35 2.93
CA THR A 81 -3.31 -2.93 1.63
C THR A 81 -3.81 -4.36 1.47
N SER A 82 -3.91 -5.11 2.57
CA SER A 82 -4.47 -6.47 2.58
C SER A 82 -5.93 -6.51 2.13
N LEU A 83 -6.74 -5.55 2.57
CA LEU A 83 -8.13 -5.43 2.10
C LEU A 83 -8.20 -5.02 0.65
N ASP A 84 -7.36 -4.07 0.20
CA ASP A 84 -7.29 -3.68 -1.21
C ASP A 84 -6.89 -4.84 -2.12
N ALA A 85 -6.08 -5.77 -1.63
CA ALA A 85 -5.71 -6.98 -2.35
C ALA A 85 -6.82 -8.03 -2.34
N LEU A 86 -7.59 -8.15 -1.25
CA LEU A 86 -8.66 -9.13 -1.10
C LEU A 86 -9.88 -8.83 -1.98
N LEU A 87 -10.28 -7.56 -2.07
CA LEU A 87 -11.52 -7.17 -2.76
C LEU A 87 -11.62 -7.64 -4.21
N PRO A 88 -10.59 -7.47 -5.07
CA PRO A 88 -10.62 -7.99 -6.42
C PRO A 88 -10.72 -9.52 -6.49
N ILE A 89 -10.14 -10.23 -5.54
CA ILE A 89 -10.20 -11.70 -5.46
C ILE A 89 -11.63 -12.16 -5.18
N LEU A 90 -12.31 -11.51 -4.24
CA LEU A 90 -13.71 -11.79 -3.93
C LEU A 90 -14.61 -11.55 -5.15
N TYR A 91 -14.37 -10.47 -5.91
CA TYR A 91 -15.08 -10.21 -7.15
C TYR A 91 -14.87 -11.33 -8.18
N LEU A 92 -13.64 -11.77 -8.39
CA LEU A 92 -13.31 -12.88 -9.28
C LEU A 92 -13.92 -14.22 -8.84
N ARG A 93 -14.22 -14.36 -7.55
CA ARG A 93 -14.92 -15.54 -6.99
C ARG A 93 -16.45 -15.48 -7.12
N GLY A 94 -16.97 -14.45 -7.80
CA GLY A 94 -18.37 -14.34 -8.15
C GLY A 94 -19.22 -13.50 -7.19
N ILE A 95 -18.63 -12.82 -6.22
CA ILE A 95 -19.38 -11.86 -5.40
C ILE A 95 -19.66 -10.63 -6.26
N SER A 96 -20.93 -10.32 -6.50
CA SER A 96 -21.31 -9.16 -7.30
C SER A 96 -20.92 -7.85 -6.60
N ALA A 97 -20.69 -6.79 -7.38
CA ALA A 97 -20.33 -5.49 -6.80
C ALA A 97 -21.40 -4.93 -5.85
N GLY A 98 -22.68 -5.33 -6.04
CA GLY A 98 -23.79 -4.96 -5.14
C GLY A 98 -23.76 -5.70 -3.81
N ASP A 99 -23.36 -6.97 -3.82
CA ASP A 99 -23.39 -7.85 -2.65
C ASP A 99 -22.15 -7.71 -1.76
N PHE A 100 -21.13 -6.98 -2.24
CA PHE A 100 -19.90 -6.75 -1.45
C PHE A 100 -20.16 -6.13 -0.10
N GLN A 101 -21.10 -5.18 -0.03
CA GLN A 101 -21.39 -4.49 1.22
C GLN A 101 -22.02 -5.42 2.25
N GLU A 102 -22.88 -6.34 1.80
CA GLU A 102 -23.46 -7.38 2.64
C GLU A 102 -22.42 -8.42 3.06
N ALA A 103 -21.71 -9.00 2.10
CA ALA A 103 -20.68 -10.01 2.36
C ALA A 103 -19.56 -9.51 3.28
N LEU A 104 -19.11 -8.27 3.09
CA LEU A 104 -18.09 -7.66 3.93
C LEU A 104 -18.65 -7.14 5.25
N GLY A 105 -19.93 -6.77 5.30
CA GLY A 105 -20.63 -6.43 6.54
C GLY A 105 -20.64 -7.59 7.54
N VAL A 106 -20.75 -8.82 7.06
CA VAL A 106 -20.64 -10.03 7.87
C VAL A 106 -19.22 -10.24 8.41
N LEU A 107 -18.20 -9.98 7.58
CA LEU A 107 -16.79 -10.23 7.92
C LEU A 107 -16.16 -9.09 8.74
N LEU A 108 -16.51 -7.85 8.44
CA LEU A 108 -15.82 -6.65 8.95
C LEU A 108 -16.70 -5.76 9.82
N GLY A 109 -17.97 -6.13 10.01
CA GLY A 109 -18.96 -5.36 10.70
C GLY A 109 -19.83 -4.49 9.78
N LYS A 110 -21.08 -4.22 10.21
CA LYS A 110 -22.09 -3.52 9.40
C LYS A 110 -21.71 -2.11 8.97
N ASP A 111 -20.81 -1.48 9.70
CA ASP A 111 -20.37 -0.09 9.46
C ASP A 111 -18.99 0.00 8.79
N ALA A 112 -18.58 -1.03 8.03
CA ALA A 112 -17.29 -1.03 7.33
C ALA A 112 -17.24 0.12 6.31
N PRO A 113 -16.56 1.24 6.60
CA PRO A 113 -16.55 2.41 5.73
C PRO A 113 -15.71 2.17 4.46
N ASN A 114 -16.06 2.86 3.37
CA ASN A 114 -15.28 2.90 2.14
C ASN A 114 -15.24 1.59 1.32
N LEU A 115 -16.27 0.78 1.37
CA LEU A 115 -16.43 -0.46 0.60
C LEU A 115 -17.58 -0.36 -0.43
N SER A 116 -17.79 0.82 -1.01
CA SER A 116 -18.82 1.03 -2.03
C SER A 116 -18.49 0.32 -3.34
N PRO A 117 -19.50 -0.03 -4.16
CA PRO A 117 -19.31 -0.65 -5.48
C PRO A 117 -18.34 0.12 -6.38
N SER A 118 -18.35 1.45 -6.34
CA SER A 118 -17.43 2.30 -7.10
C SER A 118 -15.96 2.13 -6.70
N VAL A 119 -15.69 1.87 -5.44
CA VAL A 119 -14.33 1.56 -4.96
C VAL A 119 -13.85 0.24 -5.53
N ILE A 120 -14.73 -0.76 -5.56
CA ILE A 120 -14.41 -2.09 -6.09
C ILE A 120 -14.15 -2.02 -7.59
N ALA A 121 -14.99 -1.29 -8.34
CA ALA A 121 -14.77 -1.05 -9.76
C ALA A 121 -13.39 -0.41 -10.02
N ARG A 122 -13.04 0.64 -9.28
CA ARG A 122 -11.72 1.30 -9.41
C ARG A 122 -10.55 0.37 -9.08
N LEU A 123 -10.68 -0.48 -8.06
CA LEU A 123 -9.64 -1.46 -7.73
C LEU A 123 -9.47 -2.50 -8.83
N LYS A 124 -10.57 -2.94 -9.43
CA LYS A 124 -10.55 -3.84 -10.60
C LYS A 124 -9.80 -3.20 -11.77
N ASP A 125 -10.12 -1.95 -12.09
CA ASP A 125 -9.49 -1.22 -13.20
C ASP A 125 -7.98 -1.02 -12.96
N SER A 126 -7.59 -0.64 -11.74
CA SER A 126 -6.18 -0.56 -11.36
C SER A 126 -5.44 -1.88 -11.51
N ARG A 127 -6.09 -3.02 -11.17
CA ARG A 127 -5.50 -4.34 -11.38
C ARG A 127 -5.38 -4.73 -12.85
N ALA A 128 -6.35 -4.33 -13.67
CA ALA A 128 -6.28 -4.53 -15.13
C ALA A 128 -5.11 -3.74 -15.75
N GLU A 129 -4.88 -2.51 -15.28
CA GLU A 129 -3.73 -1.71 -15.68
C GLU A 129 -2.40 -2.33 -15.24
N ASP A 130 -2.31 -2.80 -13.99
CA ASP A 130 -1.12 -3.49 -13.46
C ASP A 130 -0.81 -4.75 -14.26
N TYR A 131 -1.85 -5.54 -14.62
CA TYR A 131 -1.71 -6.72 -15.46
C TYR A 131 -1.20 -6.37 -16.86
N THR A 132 -1.75 -5.34 -17.48
CA THR A 132 -1.30 -4.87 -18.80
C THR A 132 0.16 -4.41 -18.76
N ARG A 133 0.55 -3.70 -17.70
CA ARG A 133 1.95 -3.28 -17.47
C ARG A 133 2.86 -4.49 -17.27
N TRP A 134 2.40 -5.47 -16.50
CA TRP A 134 3.12 -6.71 -16.26
C TRP A 134 3.36 -7.50 -17.54
N GLN A 135 2.37 -7.61 -18.43
CA GLN A 135 2.49 -8.29 -19.71
C GLN A 135 3.52 -7.63 -20.64
N ARG A 136 3.69 -6.32 -20.56
CA ARG A 136 4.60 -5.53 -21.41
C ARG A 136 6.01 -5.42 -20.85
N ARG A 137 6.27 -5.98 -19.67
CA ARG A 137 7.62 -5.86 -19.10
C ARG A 137 8.64 -6.68 -19.88
N ASP A 138 9.81 -6.11 -20.07
CA ASP A 138 10.95 -6.82 -20.66
C ASP A 138 11.51 -7.84 -19.67
N LEU A 139 11.60 -9.08 -20.09
CA LEU A 139 12.14 -10.21 -19.34
C LEU A 139 13.51 -10.67 -19.85
N SER A 140 14.06 -10.02 -20.89
CA SER A 140 15.29 -10.44 -21.55
C SER A 140 16.52 -10.44 -20.65
N ALA A 141 16.55 -9.56 -19.65
CA ALA A 141 17.67 -9.40 -18.72
C ALA A 141 17.72 -10.46 -17.59
N ARG A 142 16.74 -11.37 -17.50
CA ARG A 142 16.65 -12.35 -16.40
C ARG A 142 16.47 -13.76 -16.93
N ARG A 143 17.17 -14.72 -16.30
CA ARG A 143 16.92 -16.15 -16.52
C ARG A 143 15.73 -16.60 -15.67
N TYR A 144 14.77 -17.22 -16.30
CA TYR A 144 13.61 -17.82 -15.62
C TYR A 144 13.67 -19.33 -15.72
N VAL A 145 13.47 -20.03 -14.62
CA VAL A 145 13.27 -21.47 -14.59
C VAL A 145 11.76 -21.72 -14.49
N LEU A 146 11.20 -22.35 -15.50
CA LEU A 146 9.80 -22.78 -15.47
C LEU A 146 9.74 -24.12 -14.75
N SER A 147 9.24 -24.13 -13.52
CA SER A 147 8.86 -25.34 -12.81
C SER A 147 7.35 -25.53 -12.99
N GLY A 148 6.95 -26.30 -13.96
CA GLY A 148 5.55 -26.74 -14.13
C GLY A 148 5.30 -28.06 -13.40
N PRO A 149 4.05 -28.37 -12.99
CA PRO A 149 3.72 -29.73 -12.60
C PRO A 149 3.97 -30.63 -13.81
N THR A 150 4.74 -31.69 -13.61
CA THR A 150 4.92 -32.76 -14.60
C THR A 150 3.57 -33.46 -14.80
N ALA A 151 2.71 -32.91 -15.63
CA ALA A 151 1.53 -33.62 -16.10
C ALA A 151 2.04 -34.72 -17.04
N SER A 152 1.99 -35.93 -16.56
CA SER A 152 2.10 -37.10 -17.45
C SER A 152 1.03 -36.98 -18.52
N THR A 153 1.46 -37.11 -19.78
CA THR A 153 0.63 -37.38 -20.96
C THR A 153 -0.11 -36.25 -21.69
N SER A 154 0.29 -35.00 -21.62
CA SER A 154 -0.04 -34.12 -22.74
C SER A 154 1.24 -33.44 -23.23
N ARG A 155 1.58 -33.69 -24.50
CA ARG A 155 2.66 -32.96 -25.17
C ARG A 155 2.38 -31.46 -25.02
N PRO A 156 3.30 -30.67 -24.43
CA PRO A 156 3.15 -29.24 -24.49
C PRO A 156 3.24 -28.82 -25.94
N VAL A 157 2.22 -28.15 -26.43
CA VAL A 157 2.32 -27.45 -27.71
C VAL A 157 3.17 -26.22 -27.48
N TRP A 158 4.47 -26.42 -27.47
CA TRP A 158 5.45 -25.35 -27.48
C TRP A 158 5.85 -25.12 -28.92
N SER A 159 5.44 -24.02 -29.48
CA SER A 159 6.16 -23.44 -30.58
C SER A 159 7.57 -23.13 -30.09
N PRO A 160 8.65 -23.54 -30.81
CA PRO A 160 9.98 -23.16 -30.39
C PRO A 160 10.07 -21.64 -30.41
N LEU A 161 10.29 -21.06 -29.26
CA LEU A 161 10.68 -19.66 -29.16
C LEU A 161 11.97 -19.49 -29.98
N PRO A 162 12.06 -18.42 -30.77
CA PRO A 162 13.31 -18.14 -31.51
C PRO A 162 14.45 -18.11 -30.49
N SER A 163 15.60 -18.59 -30.94
CA SER A 163 16.83 -18.88 -30.20
C SER A 163 17.51 -17.69 -29.48
N ALA A 164 16.73 -16.74 -28.99
CA ALA A 164 17.19 -15.54 -28.27
C ALA A 164 16.94 -15.60 -26.76
N CYS A 165 16.58 -16.75 -26.19
CA CYS A 165 16.42 -16.93 -24.76
C CYS A 165 17.47 -17.86 -24.18
N TRP A 166 18.74 -17.41 -24.23
CA TRP A 166 19.83 -17.95 -23.42
C TRP A 166 20.58 -16.82 -22.74
#